data_2d354b4ceadf5c959e1721f3b41fa32a
#
_entry.id   2d354b4ceadf5c959e1721f3b41fa32a
#
_cell.length_a   1.000
_cell.length_b   1.000
_cell.length_c   1.000
_cell.angle_alpha   90.00
_cell.angle_beta   90.00
_cell.angle_gamma   90.00
#
_symmetry.space_group_name_H-M   'P 1'
#
loop_
_entity.id
_entity.type
_entity.pdbx_description
1 polymer ?
#
loop_
_entity_poly.entity_id
_entity_poly.type
_entity_poly.pdbx_seq_one_letter_code
_entity_poly.pdbx_strand_id
1 'polypeptide(L)'
;MGKDTKQKLKITRLLDDLKSGNDTKFNAAIKSLQVHGDISTIEPLVGLLLTDQLSQSNRSVLIELLSTLNLSDAPDEIMRIIKDENYLKVRPIILSSIWNSKLDYSYFLSDFVEIAVEGDYLDTLECLTIIENLEGPFEERHILEAQLFLRDFIESTGKTKDDRKAVLISEIALLLKDFDLDDDIEMYE
;
A
#
# COMPACT_ATOMS: atom_id res chain seq x y z
N MET A 1 -4.45 17.93 -31.82
CA MET A 1 -4.74 17.33 -30.50
C MET A 1 -3.67 16.28 -30.25
N GLY A 2 -2.81 16.49 -29.25
CA GLY A 2 -1.67 15.61 -28.95
C GLY A 2 -2.12 14.22 -28.47
N LYS A 3 -1.23 13.22 -28.56
CA LYS A 3 -1.44 11.85 -28.09
C LYS A 3 -1.92 11.85 -26.60
N ASP A 4 -1.29 12.68 -25.77
CA ASP A 4 -1.59 12.81 -24.33
C ASP A 4 -3.02 13.28 -24.04
N THR A 5 -3.57 14.19 -24.86
CA THR A 5 -4.96 14.66 -24.68
C THR A 5 -5.96 13.54 -24.96
N LYS A 6 -5.69 12.68 -25.96
CA LYS A 6 -6.56 11.55 -26.28
C LYS A 6 -6.52 10.47 -25.19
N GLN A 7 -5.34 10.22 -24.62
CA GLN A 7 -5.18 9.26 -23.53
C GLN A 7 -5.91 9.74 -22.27
N LYS A 8 -5.72 10.98 -21.86
CA LYS A 8 -6.44 11.58 -20.71
C LYS A 8 -7.96 11.49 -20.88
N LEU A 9 -8.48 11.83 -22.07
CA LEU A 9 -9.92 11.71 -22.34
C LEU A 9 -10.41 10.25 -22.29
N LYS A 10 -9.59 9.29 -22.71
CA LYS A 10 -9.93 7.86 -22.61
C LYS A 10 -10.00 7.45 -21.14
N ILE A 11 -9.00 7.79 -20.34
CA ILE A 11 -8.96 7.48 -18.90
C ILE A 11 -10.18 8.09 -18.19
N THR A 12 -10.48 9.37 -18.42
CA THR A 12 -11.66 10.02 -17.83
C THR A 12 -12.95 9.24 -18.13
N ARG A 13 -13.17 8.81 -19.37
CA ARG A 13 -14.34 8.01 -19.75
C ARG A 13 -14.39 6.66 -19.03
N LEU A 14 -13.23 6.00 -18.89
CA LEU A 14 -13.17 4.71 -18.18
C LEU A 14 -13.51 4.89 -16.70
N LEU A 15 -13.04 5.96 -16.05
CA LEU A 15 -13.38 6.28 -14.68
C LEU A 15 -14.88 6.63 -14.52
N ASP A 16 -15.49 7.30 -15.49
CA ASP A 16 -16.94 7.55 -15.51
C ASP A 16 -17.74 6.25 -15.69
N ASP A 17 -17.26 5.31 -16.50
CA ASP A 17 -17.88 4.00 -16.68
C ASP A 17 -17.84 3.18 -15.38
N LEU A 18 -16.77 3.27 -14.58
CA LEU A 18 -16.70 2.63 -13.25
C LEU A 18 -17.75 3.17 -12.28
N LYS A 19 -18.10 4.45 -12.39
CA LYS A 19 -19.10 5.13 -11.55
C LYS A 19 -20.53 4.95 -12.02
N SER A 20 -20.74 4.35 -13.20
CA SER A 20 -22.05 4.34 -13.87
C SER A 20 -23.12 3.44 -13.22
N GLY A 21 -22.74 2.60 -12.24
CA GLY A 21 -23.62 1.59 -11.65
C GLY A 21 -24.01 0.45 -12.60
N ASN A 22 -23.36 0.35 -13.77
CA ASN A 22 -23.60 -0.70 -14.77
C ASN A 22 -22.44 -1.69 -14.78
N ASP A 23 -22.69 -2.94 -14.37
CA ASP A 23 -21.66 -3.97 -14.25
C ASP A 23 -20.95 -4.29 -15.57
N THR A 24 -21.65 -4.24 -16.71
CA THR A 24 -21.03 -4.48 -18.01
C THR A 24 -20.03 -3.40 -18.36
N LYS A 25 -20.37 -2.12 -18.12
CA LYS A 25 -19.46 -0.99 -18.31
C LYS A 25 -18.32 -1.04 -17.34
N PHE A 26 -18.60 -1.34 -16.07
CA PHE A 26 -17.57 -1.50 -15.02
C PHE A 26 -16.53 -2.53 -15.44
N ASN A 27 -16.94 -3.75 -15.80
CA ASN A 27 -16.03 -4.82 -16.20
C ASN A 27 -15.23 -4.47 -17.47
N ALA A 28 -15.83 -3.80 -18.43
CA ALA A 28 -15.14 -3.34 -19.64
C ALA A 28 -14.09 -2.26 -19.31
N ALA A 29 -14.42 -1.33 -18.41
CA ALA A 29 -13.52 -0.30 -17.96
C ALA A 29 -12.33 -0.89 -17.19
N ILE A 30 -12.53 -1.83 -16.26
CA ILE A 30 -11.46 -2.53 -15.55
C ILE A 30 -10.48 -3.19 -16.52
N LYS A 31 -10.97 -3.99 -17.48
CA LYS A 31 -10.12 -4.63 -18.49
C LYS A 31 -9.31 -3.62 -19.31
N SER A 32 -9.92 -2.47 -19.62
CA SER A 32 -9.23 -1.43 -20.37
C SER A 32 -8.19 -0.70 -19.52
N LEU A 33 -8.44 -0.49 -18.22
CA LEU A 33 -7.49 0.13 -17.29
C LEU A 33 -6.30 -0.78 -17.00
N GLN A 34 -6.49 -2.10 -16.94
CA GLN A 34 -5.38 -3.07 -16.84
C GLN A 34 -4.34 -2.92 -17.96
N VAL A 35 -4.79 -2.51 -19.16
CA VAL A 35 -3.91 -2.40 -20.35
C VAL A 35 -3.44 -0.97 -20.60
N HIS A 36 -4.23 0.02 -20.24
CA HIS A 36 -4.04 1.42 -20.65
C HIS A 36 -4.00 2.39 -19.49
N GLY A 37 -4.19 1.93 -18.25
CA GLY A 37 -4.07 2.76 -17.07
C GLY A 37 -2.64 3.30 -16.92
N ASP A 38 -2.53 4.46 -16.34
CA ASP A 38 -1.27 5.08 -15.95
C ASP A 38 -1.35 5.55 -14.49
N ILE A 39 -0.28 6.12 -14.00
CA ILE A 39 -0.16 6.56 -12.60
C ILE A 39 -1.34 7.45 -12.16
N SER A 40 -1.87 8.29 -13.05
CA SER A 40 -2.98 9.19 -12.76
C SER A 40 -4.32 8.49 -12.52
N THR A 41 -4.39 7.16 -12.75
CA THR A 41 -5.60 6.36 -12.50
C THR A 41 -5.67 5.84 -11.07
N ILE A 42 -4.55 5.74 -10.33
CA ILE A 42 -4.48 5.09 -9.03
C ILE A 42 -5.35 5.82 -8.01
N GLU A 43 -5.12 7.11 -7.81
CA GLU A 43 -5.88 7.90 -6.84
C GLU A 43 -7.39 7.92 -7.10
N PRO A 44 -7.90 8.13 -8.34
CA PRO A 44 -9.31 7.98 -8.66
C PRO A 44 -9.89 6.60 -8.37
N LEU A 45 -9.12 5.52 -8.58
CA LEU A 45 -9.54 4.15 -8.27
C LEU A 45 -9.66 3.93 -6.76
N VAL A 46 -8.68 4.40 -5.99
CA VAL A 46 -8.73 4.39 -4.52
C VAL A 46 -9.90 5.23 -4.01
N GLY A 47 -10.14 6.39 -4.61
CA GLY A 47 -11.29 7.26 -4.28
C GLY A 47 -12.65 6.56 -4.44
N LEU A 48 -12.78 5.60 -5.37
CA LEU A 48 -14.00 4.80 -5.49
C LEU A 48 -14.22 3.86 -4.29
N LEU A 49 -13.15 3.39 -3.64
CA LEU A 49 -13.26 2.56 -2.43
C LEU A 49 -13.83 3.33 -1.23
N LEU A 50 -13.73 4.66 -1.21
CA LEU A 50 -14.34 5.50 -0.19
C LEU A 50 -15.86 5.63 -0.35
N THR A 51 -16.39 5.31 -1.52
CA THR A 51 -17.81 5.48 -1.83
C THR A 51 -18.60 4.19 -1.57
N ASP A 52 -19.88 4.34 -1.23
CA ASP A 52 -20.83 3.21 -1.10
C ASP A 52 -21.48 2.85 -2.45
N GLN A 53 -20.97 3.37 -3.57
CA GLN A 53 -21.55 3.17 -4.90
C GLN A 53 -21.18 1.83 -5.53
N LEU A 54 -20.14 1.16 -5.03
CA LEU A 54 -19.69 -0.12 -5.57
C LEU A 54 -20.40 -1.28 -4.87
N SER A 55 -20.88 -2.24 -5.68
CA SER A 55 -21.27 -3.54 -5.16
C SER A 55 -20.05 -4.25 -4.53
N GLN A 56 -20.30 -5.21 -3.62
CA GLN A 56 -19.22 -6.00 -3.02
C GLN A 56 -18.35 -6.70 -4.09
N SER A 57 -18.98 -7.22 -5.15
CA SER A 57 -18.27 -7.84 -6.28
C SER A 57 -17.36 -6.85 -7.00
N ASN A 58 -17.87 -5.66 -7.33
CA ASN A 58 -17.10 -4.63 -8.04
C ASN A 58 -15.98 -4.08 -7.16
N ARG A 59 -16.20 -4.00 -5.84
CA ARG A 59 -15.17 -3.62 -4.88
C ARG A 59 -14.01 -4.62 -4.88
N SER A 60 -14.29 -5.94 -4.86
CA SER A 60 -13.26 -6.98 -4.92
C SER A 60 -12.46 -6.92 -6.23
N VAL A 61 -13.12 -6.72 -7.35
CA VAL A 61 -12.47 -6.58 -8.67
C VAL A 61 -11.57 -5.34 -8.72
N LEU A 62 -11.98 -4.24 -8.08
CA LEU A 62 -11.17 -3.03 -8.01
C LEU A 62 -9.91 -3.23 -7.15
N ILE A 63 -10.03 -3.94 -6.03
CA ILE A 63 -8.89 -4.29 -5.17
C ILE A 63 -7.92 -5.21 -5.94
N GLU A 64 -8.43 -6.20 -6.67
CA GLU A 64 -7.62 -7.07 -7.54
C GLU A 64 -6.88 -6.26 -8.61
N LEU A 65 -7.54 -5.26 -9.22
CA LEU A 65 -6.88 -4.37 -10.16
C LEU A 65 -5.69 -3.64 -9.50
N LEU A 66 -5.88 -3.07 -8.31
CA LEU A 66 -4.81 -2.38 -7.58
C LEU A 66 -3.65 -3.32 -7.25
N SER A 67 -3.93 -4.58 -6.86
CA SER A 67 -2.90 -5.59 -6.56
C SER A 67 -2.12 -6.06 -7.80
N THR A 68 -2.69 -5.90 -9.00
CA THR A 68 -2.09 -6.35 -10.27
C THR A 68 -1.51 -5.20 -11.10
N LEU A 69 -1.44 -4.00 -10.55
CA LEU A 69 -0.78 -2.88 -11.22
C LEU A 69 0.68 -3.24 -11.54
N ASN A 70 1.09 -2.92 -12.76
CA ASN A 70 2.48 -3.15 -13.22
C ASN A 70 3.05 -1.84 -13.76
N LEU A 71 3.02 -0.80 -12.93
CA LEU A 71 3.56 0.53 -13.21
C LEU A 71 4.73 0.76 -12.25
N SER A 72 5.91 1.03 -12.78
CA SER A 72 7.13 1.25 -11.96
C SER A 72 6.98 2.33 -10.89
N ASP A 73 6.21 3.35 -11.19
CA ASP A 73 6.02 4.52 -10.31
C ASP A 73 4.81 4.34 -9.37
N ALA A 74 4.11 3.18 -9.43
CA ALA A 74 2.94 2.92 -8.58
C ALA A 74 3.27 2.86 -7.09
N PRO A 75 4.43 2.31 -6.63
CA PRO A 75 4.77 2.32 -5.22
C PRO A 75 4.78 3.73 -4.61
N ASP A 76 5.43 4.71 -5.25
CA ASP A 76 5.47 6.09 -4.77
C ASP A 76 4.06 6.69 -4.64
N GLU A 77 3.22 6.50 -5.64
CA GLU A 77 1.86 7.05 -5.64
C GLU A 77 0.98 6.36 -4.61
N ILE A 78 1.08 5.04 -4.46
CA ILE A 78 0.35 4.29 -3.44
C ILE A 78 0.79 4.73 -2.04
N MET A 79 2.09 4.88 -1.80
CA MET A 79 2.61 5.36 -0.52
C MET A 79 2.14 6.77 -0.22
N ARG A 80 2.12 7.67 -1.20
CA ARG A 80 1.55 9.02 -1.05
C ARG A 80 0.08 8.96 -0.60
N ILE A 81 -0.71 8.07 -1.19
CA ILE A 81 -2.15 7.94 -0.90
C ILE A 81 -2.37 7.36 0.50
N ILE A 82 -1.68 6.30 0.89
CA ILE A 82 -1.90 5.67 2.21
C ILE A 82 -1.43 6.55 3.38
N LYS A 83 -0.54 7.51 3.15
CA LYS A 83 -0.13 8.53 4.12
C LYS A 83 -1.08 9.73 4.19
N ASP A 84 -1.98 9.89 3.23
CA ASP A 84 -2.95 10.98 3.20
C ASP A 84 -4.15 10.68 4.13
N GLU A 85 -4.42 11.59 5.07
CA GLU A 85 -5.51 11.47 6.05
C GLU A 85 -6.90 11.26 5.41
N ASN A 86 -7.11 11.72 4.18
CA ASN A 86 -8.35 11.52 3.45
C ASN A 86 -8.64 10.04 3.12
N TYR A 87 -7.63 9.18 3.13
CA TYR A 87 -7.74 7.76 2.77
C TYR A 87 -7.63 6.80 3.95
N LEU A 88 -7.53 7.27 5.20
CA LEU A 88 -7.40 6.43 6.40
C LEU A 88 -8.46 5.33 6.48
N LYS A 89 -9.69 5.62 6.09
CA LYS A 89 -10.80 4.65 6.11
C LYS A 89 -10.58 3.44 5.20
N VAL A 90 -9.83 3.60 4.13
CA VAL A 90 -9.55 2.54 3.14
C VAL A 90 -8.09 2.11 3.14
N ARG A 91 -7.26 2.72 3.97
CA ARG A 91 -5.83 2.41 4.09
C ARG A 91 -5.56 0.93 4.30
N PRO A 92 -6.21 0.20 5.24
CA PRO A 92 -5.96 -1.24 5.39
C PRO A 92 -6.23 -2.03 4.12
N ILE A 93 -7.26 -1.62 3.34
CA ILE A 93 -7.60 -2.28 2.08
C ILE A 93 -6.51 -2.03 1.03
N ILE A 94 -5.94 -0.82 0.98
CA ILE A 94 -4.86 -0.50 0.04
C ILE A 94 -3.58 -1.25 0.45
N LEU A 95 -3.25 -1.25 1.74
CA LEU A 95 -2.12 -2.01 2.29
C LEU A 95 -2.23 -3.50 1.93
N SER A 96 -3.42 -4.11 2.07
CA SER A 96 -3.65 -5.51 1.69
C SER A 96 -3.42 -5.79 0.21
N SER A 97 -3.43 -4.79 -0.66
CA SER A 97 -3.12 -4.96 -2.08
C SER A 97 -1.62 -4.98 -2.36
N ILE A 98 -0.78 -4.46 -1.46
CA ILE A 98 0.67 -4.32 -1.64
C ILE A 98 1.38 -5.66 -1.58
N TRP A 99 1.15 -6.46 -0.55
CA TRP A 99 1.85 -7.74 -0.35
C TRP A 99 1.55 -8.77 -1.45
N ASN A 100 0.45 -8.59 -2.19
CA ASN A 100 0.10 -9.38 -3.38
C ASN A 100 0.67 -8.80 -4.68
N SER A 101 1.21 -7.60 -4.65
CA SER A 101 1.76 -6.96 -5.83
C SER A 101 3.14 -7.54 -6.16
N LYS A 102 3.57 -7.40 -7.42
CA LYS A 102 4.91 -7.78 -7.87
C LYS A 102 5.85 -6.57 -7.93
N LEU A 103 5.45 -5.46 -7.32
CA LEU A 103 6.22 -4.23 -7.31
C LEU A 103 7.14 -4.23 -6.09
N ASP A 104 8.29 -3.62 -6.23
CA ASP A 104 9.25 -3.48 -5.16
C ASP A 104 8.84 -2.32 -4.23
N TYR A 105 8.67 -2.63 -2.96
CA TYR A 105 8.38 -1.69 -1.89
C TYR A 105 9.47 -1.65 -0.82
N SER A 106 10.64 -2.25 -1.05
CA SER A 106 11.74 -2.33 -0.07
C SER A 106 12.21 -0.95 0.43
N TYR A 107 12.16 0.08 -0.42
CA TYR A 107 12.51 1.45 -0.07
C TYR A 107 11.55 2.10 0.95
N PHE A 108 10.38 1.51 1.17
CA PHE A 108 9.36 2.04 2.08
C PHE A 108 9.28 1.28 3.41
N LEU A 109 10.32 0.51 3.76
CA LEU A 109 10.36 -0.27 5.00
C LEU A 109 10.07 0.61 6.22
N SER A 110 10.75 1.76 6.36
CA SER A 110 10.53 2.69 7.47
C SER A 110 9.13 3.29 7.48
N ASP A 111 8.57 3.59 6.30
CA ASP A 111 7.21 4.10 6.16
C ASP A 111 6.16 3.09 6.64
N PHE A 112 6.33 1.80 6.33
CA PHE A 112 5.42 0.77 6.83
C PHE A 112 5.48 0.62 8.35
N VAL A 113 6.66 0.75 8.93
CA VAL A 113 6.82 0.75 10.39
C VAL A 113 6.17 1.99 11.02
N GLU A 114 6.35 3.18 10.44
CA GLU A 114 5.68 4.41 10.86
C GLU A 114 4.15 4.22 10.86
N ILE A 115 3.59 3.72 9.76
CA ILE A 115 2.14 3.45 9.64
C ILE A 115 1.68 2.41 10.67
N ALA A 116 2.47 1.37 10.92
CA ALA A 116 2.15 0.33 11.90
C ALA A 116 2.08 0.90 13.32
N VAL A 117 3.00 1.76 13.72
CA VAL A 117 3.03 2.33 15.08
C VAL A 117 1.98 3.42 15.27
N GLU A 118 1.66 4.20 14.26
CA GLU A 118 0.68 5.28 14.31
C GLU A 118 -0.76 4.82 14.07
N GLY A 119 -0.95 3.83 13.19
CA GLY A 119 -2.25 3.33 12.74
C GLY A 119 -3.01 2.51 13.78
N ASP A 120 -4.13 1.97 13.39
CA ASP A 120 -4.91 1.05 14.21
C ASP A 120 -4.40 -0.40 14.07
N TYR A 121 -5.12 -1.35 14.70
CA TYR A 121 -4.78 -2.78 14.66
C TYR A 121 -4.72 -3.35 13.23
N LEU A 122 -5.65 -2.93 12.36
CA LEU A 122 -5.69 -3.42 10.97
C LEU A 122 -4.52 -2.87 10.15
N ASP A 123 -4.21 -1.59 10.30
CA ASP A 123 -3.03 -0.99 9.67
C ASP A 123 -1.76 -1.71 10.10
N THR A 124 -1.61 -1.99 11.41
CA THR A 124 -0.44 -2.71 11.94
C THR A 124 -0.35 -4.13 11.38
N LEU A 125 -1.48 -4.85 11.27
CA LEU A 125 -1.53 -6.21 10.74
C LEU A 125 -1.12 -6.26 9.27
N GLU A 126 -1.65 -5.36 8.46
CA GLU A 126 -1.31 -5.29 7.03
C GLU A 126 0.15 -4.87 6.83
N CYS A 127 0.66 -3.92 7.62
CA CYS A 127 2.08 -3.52 7.56
C CYS A 127 3.00 -4.67 7.97
N LEU A 128 2.69 -5.43 9.02
CA LEU A 128 3.45 -6.63 9.38
C LEU A 128 3.50 -7.61 8.20
N THR A 129 2.34 -7.92 7.60
CA THR A 129 2.27 -8.83 6.46
C THR A 129 3.10 -8.32 5.26
N ILE A 130 3.11 -7.01 5.01
CA ILE A 130 3.96 -6.42 3.97
C ILE A 130 5.44 -6.64 4.32
N ILE A 131 5.87 -6.26 5.53
CA ILE A 131 7.27 -6.36 5.98
C ILE A 131 7.78 -7.80 5.91
N GLU A 132 6.97 -8.79 6.30
CA GLU A 132 7.30 -10.23 6.18
C GLU A 132 7.54 -10.69 4.74
N ASN A 133 6.98 -9.97 3.74
CA ASN A 133 7.09 -10.32 2.33
C ASN A 133 8.01 -9.38 1.54
N LEU A 134 8.63 -8.39 2.18
CA LEU A 134 9.64 -7.58 1.52
C LEU A 134 10.91 -8.39 1.29
N GLU A 135 11.48 -8.25 0.11
CA GLU A 135 12.76 -8.86 -0.24
C GLU A 135 13.86 -7.79 -0.16
N GLY A 136 14.94 -8.10 0.56
CA GLY A 136 16.12 -7.25 0.64
C GLY A 136 16.97 -7.28 -0.64
N PRO A 137 18.11 -6.61 -0.67
CA PRO A 137 18.71 -5.91 0.49
C PRO A 137 18.00 -4.61 0.85
N PHE A 138 17.99 -4.28 2.14
CA PHE A 138 17.45 -3.01 2.64
C PHE A 138 18.60 -2.02 2.84
N GLU A 139 18.38 -0.75 2.55
CA GLU A 139 19.37 0.27 2.89
C GLU A 139 19.40 0.47 4.42
N GLU A 140 20.59 0.49 5.02
CA GLU A 140 20.81 0.65 6.46
C GLU A 140 20.01 1.83 7.05
N ARG A 141 19.92 2.94 6.32
CA ARG A 141 19.14 4.11 6.77
C ARG A 141 17.66 3.78 7.01
N HIS A 142 17.02 2.93 6.18
CA HIS A 142 15.61 2.56 6.35
C HIS A 142 15.41 1.64 7.54
N ILE A 143 16.38 0.75 7.81
CA ILE A 143 16.38 -0.10 9.02
C ILE A 143 16.51 0.80 10.26
N LEU A 144 17.45 1.73 10.29
CA LEU A 144 17.65 2.64 11.41
C LEU A 144 16.45 3.55 11.66
N GLU A 145 15.84 4.11 10.62
CA GLU A 145 14.61 4.91 10.74
C GLU A 145 13.46 4.08 11.31
N ALA A 146 13.26 2.86 10.82
CA ALA A 146 12.26 1.93 11.32
C ALA A 146 12.47 1.61 12.81
N GLN A 147 13.71 1.36 13.22
CA GLN A 147 14.07 1.13 14.64
C GLN A 147 13.80 2.37 15.50
N LEU A 148 13.99 3.59 14.98
CA LEU A 148 13.63 4.83 15.68
C LEU A 148 12.13 4.92 15.93
N PHE A 149 11.27 4.67 14.94
CA PHE A 149 9.82 4.66 15.12
C PHE A 149 9.37 3.66 16.18
N LEU A 150 9.94 2.45 16.19
CA LEU A 150 9.64 1.44 17.22
C LEU A 150 10.06 1.90 18.60
N ARG A 151 11.25 2.46 18.76
CA ARG A 151 11.75 2.96 20.03
C ARG A 151 10.85 4.07 20.56
N ASP A 152 10.53 5.06 19.72
CA ASP A 152 9.71 6.20 20.11
C ASP A 152 8.28 5.74 20.50
N PHE A 153 7.74 4.71 19.82
CA PHE A 153 6.48 4.08 20.18
C PHE A 153 6.56 3.43 21.56
N ILE A 154 7.60 2.64 21.86
CA ILE A 154 7.78 1.96 23.15
C ILE A 154 7.93 2.98 24.28
N GLU A 155 8.73 4.05 24.06
CA GLU A 155 8.97 5.09 25.07
C GLU A 155 7.71 5.94 25.34
N SER A 156 6.92 6.25 24.29
CA SER A 156 5.75 7.10 24.41
C SER A 156 4.52 6.38 24.95
N THR A 157 4.36 5.09 24.59
CA THR A 157 3.11 4.40 24.85
C THR A 157 3.13 3.56 26.10
N GLY A 158 4.28 3.27 26.72
CA GLY A 158 4.42 2.52 27.97
C GLY A 158 3.26 1.57 28.35
N LYS A 159 2.12 1.67 27.68
CA LYS A 159 0.90 0.86 27.80
C LYS A 159 0.00 1.15 26.60
N THR A 160 0.14 0.40 25.51
CA THR A 160 -0.93 0.36 24.51
C THR A 160 -2.18 -0.22 25.16
N LYS A 161 -3.32 0.40 24.94
CA LYS A 161 -4.62 -0.14 25.39
C LYS A 161 -5.03 -1.40 24.61
N ASP A 162 -4.39 -1.66 23.47
CA ASP A 162 -4.64 -2.85 22.64
C ASP A 162 -3.43 -3.79 22.70
N ASP A 163 -3.53 -4.81 23.55
CA ASP A 163 -2.50 -5.83 23.70
C ASP A 163 -2.20 -6.56 22.38
N ARG A 164 -3.19 -6.68 21.48
CA ARG A 164 -3.02 -7.34 20.18
C ARG A 164 -2.12 -6.53 19.24
N LYS A 165 -2.28 -5.21 19.23
CA LYS A 165 -1.39 -4.33 18.45
C LYS A 165 0.04 -4.43 18.98
N ALA A 166 0.23 -4.46 20.29
CA ALA A 166 1.55 -4.60 20.91
C ALA A 166 2.26 -5.89 20.50
N VAL A 167 1.53 -7.00 20.34
CA VAL A 167 2.09 -8.27 19.83
C VAL A 167 2.61 -8.08 18.40
N LEU A 168 1.79 -7.52 17.49
CA LEU A 168 2.21 -7.30 16.10
C LEU A 168 3.43 -6.36 15.99
N ILE A 169 3.48 -5.31 16.80
CA ILE A 169 4.65 -4.41 16.86
C ILE A 169 5.90 -5.17 17.34
N SER A 170 5.75 -6.11 18.28
CA SER A 170 6.87 -6.94 18.75
C SER A 170 7.39 -7.88 17.63
N GLU A 171 6.50 -8.42 16.81
CA GLU A 171 6.89 -9.24 15.64
C GLU A 171 7.65 -8.38 14.60
N ILE A 172 7.16 -7.15 14.31
CA ILE A 172 7.88 -6.21 13.44
C ILE A 172 9.29 -5.94 13.99
N ALA A 173 9.43 -5.74 15.30
CA ALA A 173 10.72 -5.48 15.92
C ALA A 173 11.69 -6.66 15.80
N LEU A 174 11.20 -7.90 15.82
CA LEU A 174 12.01 -9.11 15.59
C LEU A 174 12.47 -9.18 14.15
N LEU A 175 11.60 -8.95 13.17
CA LEU A 175 11.96 -8.94 11.75
C LEU A 175 13.06 -7.91 11.43
N LEU A 176 12.92 -6.68 11.95
CA LEU A 176 13.93 -5.63 11.73
C LEU A 176 15.30 -6.00 12.31
N LYS A 177 15.32 -6.76 13.40
CA LYS A 177 16.58 -7.26 13.98
C LYS A 177 17.25 -8.31 13.08
N ASP A 178 16.46 -9.16 12.42
CA ASP A 178 16.97 -10.16 11.50
C ASP A 178 17.53 -9.51 10.23
N PHE A 179 16.89 -8.44 9.71
CA PHE A 179 17.39 -7.66 8.57
C PHE A 179 18.75 -6.99 8.84
N ASP A 180 18.98 -6.52 10.07
CA ASP A 180 20.25 -5.91 10.50
C ASP A 180 21.41 -6.93 10.55
N LEU A 181 21.09 -8.20 10.84
CA LEU A 181 22.08 -9.29 10.91
C LEU A 181 22.52 -9.81 9.54
N ASP A 182 21.65 -9.74 8.53
CA ASP A 182 21.98 -10.22 7.18
C ASP A 182 22.98 -9.29 6.48
N ASP A 183 22.91 -7.98 6.70
CA ASP A 183 23.91 -7.02 6.18
C ASP A 183 25.32 -7.24 6.75
N ASP A 184 25.43 -7.69 8.01
CA ASP A 184 26.74 -7.99 8.65
C ASP A 184 27.42 -9.24 8.06
N ILE A 185 26.69 -10.16 7.45
CA ILE A 185 27.23 -11.41 6.91
C ILE A 185 27.81 -11.18 5.51
N GLU A 186 27.22 -10.35 4.68
CA GLU A 186 27.73 -10.05 3.32
C GLU A 186 29.03 -9.24 3.31
N MET A 187 29.40 -8.56 4.40
CA MET A 187 30.67 -7.82 4.50
C MET A 187 31.91 -8.73 4.73
N TYR A 188 31.73 -10.04 4.95
CA TYR A 188 32.82 -10.97 5.26
C TYR A 188 33.07 -12.06 4.21
N GLU A 189 32.39 -12.01 3.04
CA GLU A 189 32.66 -12.84 1.87
C GLU A 189 33.37 -12.05 0.74
#